data_e14515a0924379232c398afa68772446
#
_entry.id   e14515a0924379232c398afa68772446
#
_cell.length_a   1.000
_cell.length_b   1.000
_cell.length_c   1.000
_cell.angle_alpha   90.00
_cell.angle_beta   90.00
_cell.angle_gamma   90.00
#
_symmetry.space_group_name_H-M   'P 1'
#
loop_
_entity.id
_entity.type
_entity.pdbx_description
1 polymer ?
#
loop_
_entity_poly.entity_id
_entity_poly.type
_entity_poly.pdbx_seq_one_letter_code
_entity_poly.pdbx_strand_id
1 'polypeptide(L)'
;MININSRELNYLVYRYLHESGFTHTAFTLGYEAGLNKSTIDGNLVPPGALVTFVQKGIQYLELEANLTCTDSDIDEDFSFIQPIDLITKDVYELQKMIKEKKESVQKKKIRVQVQQPEENMIEEGVEPMEIDTNSTAIPSVIPNSDVTILEGHTSEVFVCAWSPAGSLLASGSGDSTARIWTINDGPCSSNLQKSPSSVAVLKHYRGRTNDKSKDVTTLDWNGEGTLLATGSYDGQARIWNKDGDLVSTLTKHKGPIFSLKWNKKGDYLLSGSVDKTAIVWDIKTGEWKQQFEFHAAPTLDVDWRNNVSFATCSTDNMIYVCKVGDNRPVKTFAGHQGEVNAIKWDPTGTLLASCSDDSTAKIWSLKQDTCLHDLKEHTKEIYTIRWSPTGPGTNNPNQPLVLASASFDSTIKLWDVETGSLLHSLVAHGDPVYSVAFSPNGEYLASGSLDKCMHIWSVKEAKVVKTYVGSGGIFEVCWNKEGDKIGACFSNNVVCILDFRM
;
A
#
# COMPACT_ATOMS: atom_id res chain seq x y z
N MET A 1 -9.42 41.88 -13.98
CA MET A 1 -9.37 40.57 -13.37
C MET A 1 -9.90 39.56 -14.38
N ILE A 2 -9.16 38.47 -14.63
CA ILE A 2 -9.63 37.38 -15.49
C ILE A 2 -10.53 36.53 -14.60
N ASN A 3 -11.80 36.37 -14.97
CA ASN A 3 -12.77 35.57 -14.20
C ASN A 3 -13.20 34.41 -15.06
N ILE A 4 -13.21 33.20 -14.46
CA ILE A 4 -13.86 32.03 -15.04
C ILE A 4 -15.37 32.21 -14.97
N ASN A 5 -16.08 31.94 -16.06
CA ASN A 5 -17.53 32.01 -16.06
C ASN A 5 -18.15 30.64 -15.70
N SER A 6 -19.44 30.64 -15.34
CA SER A 6 -20.14 29.42 -14.90
C SER A 6 -20.13 28.31 -15.96
N ARG A 7 -20.11 28.64 -17.23
CA ARG A 7 -20.11 27.66 -18.32
C ARG A 7 -18.73 26.98 -18.45
N GLU A 8 -17.66 27.74 -18.30
CA GLU A 8 -16.30 27.21 -18.27
C GLU A 8 -16.07 26.34 -17.03
N LEU A 9 -16.56 26.77 -15.86
CA LEU A 9 -16.49 25.99 -14.65
C LEU A 9 -17.27 24.66 -14.77
N ASN A 10 -18.52 24.71 -15.26
CA ASN A 10 -19.33 23.52 -15.49
C ASN A 10 -18.64 22.53 -16.46
N TYR A 11 -17.95 23.07 -17.48
CA TYR A 11 -17.17 22.23 -18.39
C TYR A 11 -15.98 21.54 -17.69
N LEU A 12 -15.25 22.25 -16.83
CA LEU A 12 -14.16 21.66 -16.05
C LEU A 12 -14.66 20.56 -15.10
N VAL A 13 -15.80 20.80 -14.43
CA VAL A 13 -16.43 19.80 -13.54
C VAL A 13 -16.92 18.59 -14.35
N TYR A 14 -17.57 18.82 -15.49
CA TYR A 14 -17.99 17.75 -16.41
C TYR A 14 -16.80 16.89 -16.83
N ARG A 15 -15.70 17.55 -17.22
CA ARG A 15 -14.47 16.87 -17.66
C ARG A 15 -13.86 16.04 -16.53
N TYR A 16 -13.77 16.60 -15.34
CA TYR A 16 -13.30 15.91 -14.14
C TYR A 16 -14.13 14.66 -13.82
N LEU A 17 -15.46 14.77 -13.83
CA LEU A 17 -16.36 13.65 -13.59
C LEU A 17 -16.18 12.54 -14.65
N HIS A 18 -16.02 12.93 -15.91
CA HIS A 18 -15.79 11.99 -16.99
C HIS A 18 -14.45 11.28 -16.88
N GLU A 19 -13.39 12.01 -16.58
CA GLU A 19 -12.03 11.47 -16.40
C GLU A 19 -11.91 10.59 -15.14
N SER A 20 -12.69 10.90 -14.10
CA SER A 20 -12.76 10.12 -12.85
C SER A 20 -13.70 8.89 -12.95
N GLY A 21 -14.27 8.62 -14.12
CA GLY A 21 -15.14 7.45 -14.34
C GLY A 21 -16.61 7.64 -13.94
N PHE A 22 -17.01 8.83 -13.43
CA PHE A 22 -18.41 9.13 -13.11
C PHE A 22 -19.23 9.47 -14.36
N THR A 23 -19.26 8.56 -15.34
CA THR A 23 -19.81 8.79 -16.68
C THR A 23 -21.29 9.18 -16.67
N HIS A 24 -22.10 8.58 -15.79
CA HIS A 24 -23.53 8.89 -15.66
C HIS A 24 -23.75 10.30 -15.13
N THR A 25 -23.00 10.68 -14.08
CA THR A 25 -23.06 12.03 -13.47
C THR A 25 -22.55 13.08 -14.46
N ALA A 26 -21.46 12.77 -15.18
CA ALA A 26 -20.95 13.64 -16.25
C ALA A 26 -21.99 13.84 -17.35
N PHE A 27 -22.64 12.78 -17.80
CA PHE A 27 -23.71 12.89 -18.83
C PHE A 27 -24.86 13.78 -18.36
N THR A 28 -25.34 13.57 -17.14
CA THR A 28 -26.44 14.37 -16.57
C THR A 28 -26.04 15.84 -16.45
N LEU A 29 -24.86 16.14 -15.90
CA LEU A 29 -24.35 17.52 -15.81
C LEU A 29 -24.18 18.13 -17.21
N GLY A 30 -23.65 17.38 -18.17
CA GLY A 30 -23.46 17.85 -19.55
C GLY A 30 -24.76 18.25 -20.23
N TYR A 31 -25.85 17.51 -19.95
CA TYR A 31 -27.18 17.78 -20.45
C TYR A 31 -27.82 19.00 -19.74
N GLU A 32 -27.83 19.02 -18.42
CA GLU A 32 -28.45 20.10 -17.62
C GLU A 32 -27.74 21.45 -17.79
N ALA A 33 -26.42 21.45 -17.85
CA ALA A 33 -25.61 22.64 -18.10
C ALA A 33 -25.54 23.07 -19.57
N GLY A 34 -26.15 22.30 -20.48
CA GLY A 34 -26.18 22.56 -21.92
C GLY A 34 -24.79 22.60 -22.57
N LEU A 35 -23.85 21.77 -22.09
CA LEU A 35 -22.46 21.75 -22.55
C LEU A 35 -22.32 21.25 -23.98
N ASN A 36 -23.27 20.45 -24.48
CA ASN A 36 -23.37 20.01 -25.87
C ASN A 36 -23.61 21.14 -26.89
N LYS A 37 -24.04 22.33 -26.39
CA LYS A 37 -24.20 23.56 -27.17
C LYS A 37 -23.11 24.59 -26.86
N SER A 38 -22.09 24.20 -26.11
CA SER A 38 -20.98 25.06 -25.73
C SER A 38 -20.00 25.24 -26.90
N THR A 39 -19.40 26.42 -26.99
CA THR A 39 -18.32 26.72 -27.94
C THR A 39 -16.93 26.35 -27.40
N ILE A 40 -16.87 25.70 -26.25
CA ILE A 40 -15.59 25.29 -25.64
C ILE A 40 -15.03 24.10 -26.43
N ASP A 41 -13.86 24.28 -27.02
CA ASP A 41 -13.14 23.18 -27.68
C ASP A 41 -12.48 22.29 -26.61
N GLY A 42 -13.03 21.09 -26.43
CA GLY A 42 -12.54 20.13 -25.46
C GLY A 42 -11.10 19.67 -25.70
N ASN A 43 -10.58 19.77 -26.90
CA ASN A 43 -9.20 19.41 -27.21
C ASN A 43 -8.18 20.42 -26.66
N LEU A 44 -8.60 21.64 -26.41
CA LEU A 44 -7.77 22.70 -25.83
C LEU A 44 -7.70 22.64 -24.30
N VAL A 45 -8.58 21.85 -23.65
CA VAL A 45 -8.58 21.67 -22.18
C VAL A 45 -7.78 20.41 -21.84
N PRO A 46 -6.62 20.52 -21.16
CA PRO A 46 -5.80 19.36 -20.84
C PRO A 46 -6.51 18.41 -19.83
N PRO A 47 -6.18 17.12 -19.83
CA PRO A 47 -6.63 16.19 -18.79
C PRO A 47 -6.20 16.69 -17.39
N GLY A 48 -7.07 16.50 -16.38
CA GLY A 48 -6.80 16.93 -15.02
C GLY A 48 -6.86 18.46 -14.79
N ALA A 49 -7.38 19.23 -15.75
CA ALA A 49 -7.38 20.69 -15.71
C ALA A 49 -8.02 21.25 -14.43
N LEU A 50 -9.15 20.69 -13.96
CA LEU A 50 -9.79 21.17 -12.73
C LEU A 50 -8.90 20.94 -11.51
N VAL A 51 -8.31 19.77 -11.38
CA VAL A 51 -7.40 19.44 -10.26
C VAL A 51 -6.19 20.37 -10.27
N THR A 52 -5.56 20.58 -11.42
CA THR A 52 -4.44 21.51 -11.57
C THR A 52 -4.82 22.95 -11.20
N PHE A 53 -6.03 23.37 -11.58
CA PHE A 53 -6.52 24.73 -11.28
C PHE A 53 -6.76 24.92 -9.77
N VAL A 54 -7.34 23.91 -9.12
CA VAL A 54 -7.56 23.92 -7.66
C VAL A 54 -6.22 23.90 -6.91
N GLN A 55 -5.27 23.06 -7.32
CA GLN A 55 -3.93 23.01 -6.70
C GLN A 55 -3.20 24.35 -6.78
N LYS A 56 -3.22 25.01 -7.95
CA LYS A 56 -2.62 26.33 -8.12
C LYS A 56 -3.34 27.38 -7.29
N GLY A 57 -4.67 27.31 -7.15
CA GLY A 57 -5.45 28.18 -6.29
C GLY A 57 -5.05 28.05 -4.81
N ILE A 58 -4.88 26.83 -4.34
CA ILE A 58 -4.42 26.51 -2.98
C ILE A 58 -3.01 27.05 -2.73
N GLN A 59 -2.08 26.83 -3.66
CA GLN A 59 -0.71 27.35 -3.59
C GLN A 59 -0.69 28.89 -3.56
N TYR A 60 -1.57 29.54 -4.34
CA TYR A 60 -1.68 30.99 -4.33
C TYR A 60 -2.19 31.53 -2.97
N LEU A 61 -3.22 30.92 -2.39
CA LEU A 61 -3.74 31.28 -1.06
C LEU A 61 -2.68 31.08 0.03
N GLU A 62 -1.90 30.00 -0.06
CA GLU A 62 -0.79 29.75 0.86
C GLU A 62 0.28 30.84 0.76
N LEU A 63 0.67 31.21 -0.46
CA LEU A 63 1.61 32.30 -0.72
C LEU A 63 1.06 33.65 -0.22
N GLU A 64 -0.19 33.97 -0.49
CA GLU A 64 -0.83 35.21 -0.05
C GLU A 64 -0.91 35.29 1.49
N ALA A 65 -1.22 34.19 2.16
CA ALA A 65 -1.25 34.15 3.63
C ALA A 65 0.14 34.32 4.26
N ASN A 66 1.22 33.88 3.57
CA ASN A 66 2.59 33.99 4.06
C ASN A 66 3.28 35.35 3.71
N LEU A 67 2.84 36.08 2.66
CA LEU A 67 3.48 37.30 2.18
C LEU A 67 3.43 38.49 3.16
N THR A 68 2.55 38.47 4.17
CA THR A 68 2.41 39.56 5.17
C THR A 68 3.25 39.35 6.42
N CYS A 69 4.02 38.26 6.52
CA CYS A 69 4.93 38.00 7.64
C CYS A 69 6.34 38.49 7.26
N THR A 70 6.58 39.82 7.39
CA THR A 70 7.94 40.38 7.37
C THR A 70 8.65 40.02 8.67
N ASP A 71 9.63 39.14 8.62
CA ASP A 71 10.99 39.28 9.11
C ASP A 71 11.75 37.94 9.11
N SER A 72 12.94 38.01 8.52
CA SER A 72 14.16 37.22 8.66
C SER A 72 14.07 35.90 9.44
N ASP A 73 14.62 34.87 8.82
CA ASP A 73 14.86 33.51 9.29
C ASP A 73 13.67 32.56 9.15
N ILE A 74 13.37 32.22 7.90
CA ILE A 74 12.49 31.10 7.55
C ILE A 74 13.38 29.86 7.51
N ASP A 75 13.30 29.05 8.56
CA ASP A 75 13.59 27.63 8.45
C ASP A 75 12.55 27.05 7.49
N GLU A 76 12.97 26.55 6.33
CA GLU A 76 12.14 26.16 5.17
C GLU A 76 11.20 24.97 5.41
N ASP A 77 11.09 24.43 6.63
CA ASP A 77 10.46 23.13 6.90
C ASP A 77 9.13 23.16 7.70
N PHE A 78 8.47 24.30 7.91
CA PHE A 78 7.21 24.31 8.65
C PHE A 78 6.04 24.93 7.87
N SER A 79 5.29 24.09 7.14
CA SER A 79 3.94 24.43 6.72
C SER A 79 3.00 24.41 7.94
N PHE A 80 2.62 25.60 8.45
CA PHE A 80 1.70 25.74 9.58
C PHE A 80 0.22 25.59 9.18
N ILE A 81 -0.09 25.44 7.89
CA ILE A 81 -1.43 25.43 7.33
C ILE A 81 -1.71 24.05 6.75
N GLN A 82 -2.87 23.50 7.08
CA GLN A 82 -3.35 22.27 6.45
C GLN A 82 -4.14 22.61 5.18
N PRO A 83 -4.17 21.73 4.14
CA PRO A 83 -4.93 21.97 2.92
C PRO A 83 -6.41 22.28 3.17
N ILE A 84 -7.00 21.70 4.20
CA ILE A 84 -8.38 21.94 4.58
C ILE A 84 -8.59 23.38 5.13
N ASP A 85 -7.60 23.92 5.82
CA ASP A 85 -7.66 25.28 6.33
C ASP A 85 -7.69 26.30 5.18
N LEU A 86 -6.90 26.05 4.10
CA LEU A 86 -6.87 26.87 2.89
C LEU A 86 -8.20 26.89 2.12
N ILE A 87 -9.00 25.84 2.28
CA ILE A 87 -10.32 25.73 1.62
C ILE A 87 -11.44 26.34 2.47
N THR A 88 -11.31 26.29 3.80
CA THR A 88 -12.40 26.59 4.74
C THR A 88 -12.27 27.94 5.43
N LYS A 89 -11.11 28.59 5.37
CA LYS A 89 -10.81 29.84 6.08
C LYS A 89 -10.43 30.96 5.12
N ASP A 90 -10.75 32.19 5.50
CA ASP A 90 -10.29 33.33 4.74
C ASP A 90 -8.82 33.68 5.03
N VAL A 91 -8.25 34.57 4.20
CA VAL A 91 -6.81 34.95 4.29
C VAL A 91 -6.48 35.56 5.66
N TYR A 92 -7.40 36.32 6.25
CA TYR A 92 -7.20 36.95 7.56
C TYR A 92 -7.15 35.93 8.69
N GLU A 93 -8.03 34.94 8.66
CA GLU A 93 -8.04 33.81 9.62
C GLU A 93 -6.78 32.93 9.50
N LEU A 94 -6.31 32.69 8.26
CA LEU A 94 -5.07 31.97 8.00
C LEU A 94 -3.86 32.71 8.56
N GLN A 95 -3.76 34.03 8.34
CA GLN A 95 -2.70 34.89 8.87
C GLN A 95 -2.67 34.88 10.41
N LYS A 96 -3.85 34.95 11.02
CA LYS A 96 -3.99 34.89 12.49
C LYS A 96 -3.48 33.52 13.03
N MET A 97 -3.83 32.42 12.39
CA MET A 97 -3.37 31.09 12.77
C MET A 97 -1.85 30.97 12.65
N ILE A 98 -1.25 31.45 11.57
CA ILE A 98 0.20 31.46 11.37
C ILE A 98 0.87 32.21 12.50
N LYS A 99 0.36 33.43 12.84
CA LYS A 99 0.91 34.26 13.91
C LYS A 99 0.84 33.57 15.27
N GLU A 100 -0.31 33.01 15.63
CA GLU A 100 -0.51 32.29 16.91
C GLU A 100 0.41 31.09 17.05
N LYS A 101 0.58 30.33 15.96
CA LYS A 101 1.49 29.16 15.96
C LYS A 101 2.97 29.59 16.06
N LYS A 102 3.38 30.64 15.35
CA LYS A 102 4.75 31.21 15.47
C LYS A 102 5.04 31.69 16.89
N GLU A 103 4.10 32.39 17.53
CA GLU A 103 4.24 32.84 18.93
C GLU A 103 4.34 31.65 19.90
N SER A 104 3.60 30.58 19.67
CA SER A 104 3.65 29.36 20.49
C SER A 104 4.99 28.63 20.39
N VAL A 105 5.58 28.59 19.19
CA VAL A 105 6.91 28.00 18.94
C VAL A 105 8.02 28.85 19.59
N GLN A 106 7.94 30.18 19.45
CA GLN A 106 8.88 31.08 20.12
C GLN A 106 8.83 30.96 21.64
N LYS A 107 7.63 30.89 22.24
CA LYS A 107 7.47 30.67 23.69
C LYS A 107 8.05 29.33 24.14
N LYS A 108 7.98 28.28 23.31
CA LYS A 108 8.63 27.00 23.60
C LYS A 108 10.16 27.10 23.49
N LYS A 109 10.71 27.79 22.49
CA LYS A 109 12.18 28.02 22.34
C LYS A 109 12.73 28.83 23.51
N ILE A 110 12.04 29.85 23.97
CA ILE A 110 12.44 30.68 25.13
C ILE A 110 12.40 29.87 26.44
N ARG A 111 11.45 28.94 26.60
CA ARG A 111 11.35 28.08 27.79
C ARG A 111 12.48 27.07 27.87
N VAL A 112 13.06 26.65 26.74
CA VAL A 112 14.21 25.73 26.68
C VAL A 112 15.56 26.45 26.97
N GLN A 113 15.65 27.78 26.68
CA GLN A 113 16.86 28.56 26.93
C GLN A 113 16.98 29.09 28.37
N VAL A 114 15.95 29.02 29.20
CA VAL A 114 15.95 29.52 30.61
C VAL A 114 16.28 28.41 31.61
N GLN A 115 16.59 27.20 31.19
CA GLN A 115 16.99 26.10 32.07
C GLN A 115 18.43 25.64 31.80
N GLN A 116 19.41 26.53 32.00
CA GLN A 116 20.77 26.16 32.38
C GLN A 116 21.10 26.86 33.70
N PRO A 117 21.30 26.13 34.80
CA PRO A 117 21.82 26.69 36.02
C PRO A 117 23.35 26.61 36.04
N GLU A 118 23.97 27.67 36.45
CA GLU A 118 25.39 27.76 36.84
C GLU A 118 25.70 26.83 38.02
N GLU A 119 26.86 26.18 37.93
CA GLU A 119 27.46 25.39 39.03
C GLU A 119 27.81 26.29 40.21
N ASN A 120 27.47 25.84 41.42
CA ASN A 120 28.33 26.03 42.59
C ASN A 120 28.08 24.93 43.63
N MET A 121 29.22 24.39 44.10
CA MET A 121 29.43 23.31 45.05
C MET A 121 28.76 23.54 46.42
N ILE A 122 28.27 22.45 47.04
CA ILE A 122 28.54 22.06 48.40
C ILE A 122 28.11 20.59 48.59
N GLU A 123 29.02 19.79 49.20
CA GLU A 123 28.85 18.39 49.61
C GLU A 123 27.83 18.24 50.74
N GLU A 124 27.01 17.16 50.68
CA GLU A 124 26.85 16.20 51.77
C GLU A 124 25.86 15.08 51.35
N GLY A 125 26.23 13.85 51.69
CA GLY A 125 25.71 12.63 51.15
C GLY A 125 24.29 12.24 51.59
N VAL A 126 23.61 11.61 50.66
CA VAL A 126 22.53 10.60 50.88
C VAL A 126 22.58 9.65 49.69
N GLU A 127 22.49 8.35 49.96
CA GLU A 127 22.54 7.26 49.00
C GLU A 127 21.47 7.38 47.89
N PRO A 128 21.79 7.00 46.63
CA PRO A 128 20.83 7.09 45.54
C PRO A 128 19.90 5.86 45.56
N MET A 129 18.62 6.12 45.68
CA MET A 129 17.55 5.21 45.26
C MET A 129 17.69 4.97 43.74
N GLU A 130 17.86 3.73 43.33
CA GLU A 130 17.82 3.32 41.91
C GLU A 130 16.50 3.71 41.29
N ILE A 131 16.52 4.73 40.44
CA ILE A 131 15.42 5.02 39.51
C ILE A 131 15.73 4.19 38.28
N ASP A 132 14.87 3.18 38.02
CA ASP A 132 14.82 2.45 36.78
C ASP A 132 14.64 3.43 35.59
N THR A 133 15.75 3.78 34.97
CA THR A 133 15.76 4.47 33.70
C THR A 133 15.42 3.45 32.63
N ASN A 134 14.10 3.26 32.37
CA ASN A 134 13.65 2.71 31.11
C ASN A 134 14.15 3.61 29.99
N SER A 135 15.29 3.27 29.40
CA SER A 135 15.83 3.90 28.22
C SER A 135 14.87 3.62 27.07
N THR A 136 14.03 4.59 26.73
CA THR A 136 13.31 4.61 25.45
C THR A 136 14.38 4.77 24.37
N ALA A 137 14.85 3.64 23.82
CA ALA A 137 15.76 3.67 22.68
C ALA A 137 15.06 4.42 21.53
N ILE A 138 15.65 5.51 21.08
CA ILE A 138 15.17 6.28 19.93
C ILE A 138 15.30 5.34 18.71
N PRO A 139 14.26 5.18 17.88
CA PRO A 139 14.33 4.35 16.67
C PRO A 139 15.54 4.75 15.81
N SER A 140 16.35 3.77 15.41
CA SER A 140 17.50 4.07 14.57
C SER A 140 17.02 4.36 13.14
N VAL A 141 17.47 5.49 12.59
CA VAL A 141 17.20 5.83 11.18
C VAL A 141 18.19 5.08 10.30
N ILE A 142 17.68 4.35 9.31
CA ILE A 142 18.52 3.65 8.33
C ILE A 142 19.07 4.68 7.35
N PRO A 143 20.40 4.87 7.27
CA PRO A 143 20.99 5.83 6.36
C PRO A 143 20.88 5.34 4.90
N ASN A 144 20.84 6.26 3.95
CA ASN A 144 20.79 5.92 2.52
C ASN A 144 22.00 5.08 2.04
N SER A 145 23.11 5.08 2.80
CA SER A 145 24.28 4.23 2.53
C SER A 145 23.97 2.72 2.63
N ASP A 146 22.98 2.37 3.45
CA ASP A 146 22.62 0.98 3.75
C ASP A 146 21.42 0.50 2.92
N VAL A 147 21.06 1.28 1.89
CA VAL A 147 19.94 1.03 0.99
C VAL A 147 20.44 0.90 -0.44
N THR A 148 20.07 -0.18 -1.11
CA THR A 148 20.28 -0.32 -2.56
C THR A 148 19.05 0.18 -3.29
N ILE A 149 19.24 1.19 -4.15
CA ILE A 149 18.19 1.76 -4.99
C ILE A 149 18.25 1.08 -6.36
N LEU A 150 17.11 0.49 -6.78
CA LEU A 150 16.95 -0.16 -8.06
C LEU A 150 16.17 0.78 -9.00
N GLU A 151 16.90 1.43 -9.89
CA GLU A 151 16.37 2.37 -10.86
C GLU A 151 16.08 1.71 -12.20
N GLY A 152 15.08 2.24 -12.90
CA GLY A 152 14.78 1.79 -14.27
C GLY A 152 13.31 1.81 -14.64
N HIS A 153 12.37 1.67 -13.71
CA HIS A 153 10.95 1.92 -13.96
C HIS A 153 10.75 3.41 -14.30
N THR A 154 9.79 3.70 -15.16
CA THR A 154 9.48 5.06 -15.63
C THR A 154 8.12 5.56 -15.14
N SER A 155 7.43 4.77 -14.34
CA SER A 155 6.19 5.10 -13.64
C SER A 155 6.17 4.44 -12.26
N GLU A 156 5.18 4.76 -11.46
CA GLU A 156 4.96 4.23 -10.13
C GLU A 156 5.10 2.70 -10.08
N VAL A 157 5.70 2.20 -9.01
CA VAL A 157 5.86 0.75 -8.80
C VAL A 157 4.86 0.30 -7.75
N PHE A 158 3.89 -0.52 -8.17
CA PHE A 158 2.74 -0.89 -7.32
C PHE A 158 2.99 -2.13 -6.46
N VAL A 159 3.80 -3.06 -6.95
CA VAL A 159 3.94 -4.39 -6.37
C VAL A 159 5.37 -4.88 -6.45
N CYS A 160 5.84 -5.57 -5.39
CA CYS A 160 7.08 -6.33 -5.42
C CYS A 160 6.97 -7.64 -4.63
N ALA A 161 7.72 -8.65 -5.04
CA ALA A 161 7.80 -9.92 -4.34
C ALA A 161 9.16 -10.59 -4.54
N TRP A 162 9.70 -11.12 -3.44
CA TRP A 162 10.88 -11.95 -3.47
C TRP A 162 10.57 -13.34 -4.02
N SER A 163 11.47 -13.89 -4.83
CA SER A 163 11.41 -15.27 -5.23
C SER A 163 11.66 -16.18 -4.01
N PRO A 164 10.87 -17.25 -3.83
CA PRO A 164 11.14 -18.25 -2.79
C PRO A 164 12.50 -18.93 -2.91
N ALA A 165 13.13 -18.89 -4.10
CA ALA A 165 14.45 -19.43 -4.33
C ALA A 165 15.60 -18.53 -3.81
N GLY A 166 15.32 -17.30 -3.37
CA GLY A 166 16.25 -16.42 -2.64
C GLY A 166 16.61 -15.12 -3.37
N SER A 167 17.59 -15.10 -4.24
CA SER A 167 18.27 -13.88 -4.71
C SER A 167 17.55 -13.01 -5.76
N LEU A 168 16.30 -13.33 -6.11
CA LEU A 168 15.55 -12.55 -7.11
C LEU A 168 14.41 -11.77 -6.47
N LEU A 169 14.29 -10.50 -6.83
CA LEU A 169 13.12 -9.65 -6.54
C LEU A 169 12.39 -9.34 -7.84
N ALA A 170 11.07 -9.50 -7.87
CA ALA A 170 10.24 -9.01 -8.96
C ALA A 170 9.53 -7.72 -8.57
N SER A 171 9.35 -6.80 -9.52
CA SER A 171 8.56 -5.57 -9.35
C SER A 171 7.64 -5.35 -10.55
N GLY A 172 6.46 -4.76 -10.30
CA GLY A 172 5.47 -4.42 -11.32
C GLY A 172 5.08 -2.94 -11.27
N SER A 173 4.98 -2.31 -12.44
CA SER A 173 4.84 -0.86 -12.56
C SER A 173 3.77 -0.41 -13.56
N GLY A 174 3.28 0.81 -13.38
CA GLY A 174 2.47 1.56 -14.32
C GLY A 174 3.15 1.90 -15.65
N ASP A 175 4.46 1.60 -15.78
CA ASP A 175 5.17 1.73 -17.06
C ASP A 175 4.91 0.55 -18.02
N SER A 176 3.96 -0.32 -17.69
CA SER A 176 3.60 -1.53 -18.43
C SER A 176 4.74 -2.56 -18.51
N THR A 177 5.64 -2.53 -17.55
CA THR A 177 6.70 -3.54 -17.40
C THR A 177 6.68 -4.15 -16.00
N ALA A 178 7.06 -5.41 -15.92
CA ALA A 178 7.60 -5.98 -14.70
C ALA A 178 9.12 -6.13 -14.86
N ARG A 179 9.83 -6.23 -13.75
CA ARG A 179 11.29 -6.44 -13.75
C ARG A 179 11.67 -7.53 -12.78
N ILE A 180 12.66 -8.33 -13.15
CA ILE A 180 13.30 -9.29 -12.26
C ILE A 180 14.71 -8.77 -12.00
N TRP A 181 15.00 -8.49 -10.74
CA TRP A 181 16.26 -7.96 -10.25
C TRP A 181 17.04 -9.07 -9.56
N THR A 182 18.30 -9.24 -9.93
CA THR A 182 19.20 -10.13 -9.19
C THR A 182 19.85 -9.36 -8.05
N ILE A 183 19.63 -9.81 -6.83
CA ILE A 183 20.14 -9.17 -5.61
C ILE A 183 21.29 -10.02 -5.07
N ASN A 184 22.45 -9.43 -4.88
CA ASN A 184 23.63 -10.14 -4.37
C ASN A 184 23.50 -10.47 -2.88
N ASP A 185 24.07 -11.60 -2.48
CA ASP A 185 24.23 -12.01 -1.09
C ASP A 185 25.35 -11.18 -0.45
N GLY A 186 25.01 -10.14 0.26
CA GLY A 186 25.97 -9.28 0.91
C GLY A 186 25.28 -8.06 1.51
N PRO A 187 25.98 -7.28 2.35
CA PRO A 187 25.42 -6.05 2.87
C PRO A 187 25.14 -5.07 1.74
N CYS A 188 23.99 -4.39 1.82
CA CYS A 188 23.68 -3.25 0.98
C CYS A 188 24.71 -2.15 1.28
N SER A 189 25.58 -1.83 0.33
CA SER A 189 26.55 -0.74 0.50
C SER A 189 26.60 0.07 -0.79
N SER A 190 26.40 1.37 -0.67
CA SER A 190 26.35 2.33 -1.79
C SER A 190 27.67 2.45 -2.58
N ASN A 191 28.78 1.92 -2.05
CA ASN A 191 30.10 2.08 -2.64
C ASN A 191 30.53 0.93 -3.57
N LEU A 192 29.79 -0.19 -3.63
CA LEU A 192 30.17 -1.37 -4.40
C LEU A 192 29.18 -1.77 -5.50
N GLN A 193 27.98 -1.15 -5.57
CA GLN A 193 26.99 -1.51 -6.58
C GLN A 193 26.52 -0.30 -7.38
N LYS A 194 27.32 0.11 -8.36
CA LYS A 194 26.91 1.09 -9.38
C LYS A 194 26.03 0.51 -10.50
N SER A 195 25.67 -0.77 -10.42
CA SER A 195 24.67 -1.37 -11.33
C SER A 195 24.09 -2.63 -10.69
N PRO A 196 22.76 -2.85 -10.75
CA PRO A 196 22.20 -4.18 -10.47
C PRO A 196 22.87 -5.19 -11.37
N SER A 197 23.34 -6.29 -10.82
CA SER A 197 24.19 -7.28 -11.52
C SER A 197 23.51 -7.91 -12.73
N SER A 198 22.18 -7.98 -12.80
CA SER A 198 21.39 -8.16 -14.02
C SER A 198 19.93 -7.81 -13.73
N VAL A 199 19.28 -7.22 -14.74
CA VAL A 199 17.85 -6.91 -14.70
C VAL A 199 17.17 -7.48 -15.93
N ALA A 200 16.17 -8.33 -15.76
CA ALA A 200 15.30 -8.77 -16.85
C ALA A 200 14.05 -7.88 -16.90
N VAL A 201 13.81 -7.26 -18.07
CA VAL A 201 12.67 -6.37 -18.29
C VAL A 201 11.57 -7.12 -19.03
N LEU A 202 10.45 -7.34 -18.38
CA LEU A 202 9.29 -8.10 -18.84
C LEU A 202 8.25 -7.14 -19.44
N LYS A 203 8.25 -7.00 -20.76
CA LYS A 203 7.38 -6.03 -21.45
C LYS A 203 5.99 -6.62 -21.71
N HIS A 204 4.95 -5.94 -21.23
CA HIS A 204 3.55 -6.29 -21.46
C HIS A 204 2.99 -5.77 -22.80
N TYR A 205 3.84 -5.17 -23.64
CA TYR A 205 3.48 -4.62 -24.94
C TYR A 205 4.41 -5.14 -26.06
N ARG A 206 3.88 -5.24 -27.28
CA ARG A 206 4.66 -5.53 -28.49
C ARG A 206 4.68 -4.26 -29.36
N GLY A 207 5.87 -3.75 -29.68
CA GLY A 207 6.07 -2.60 -30.58
C GLY A 207 6.06 -1.22 -29.89
N ARG A 208 6.01 -0.14 -30.70
CA ARG A 208 6.03 1.27 -30.23
C ARG A 208 4.64 1.86 -29.99
N THR A 209 3.67 1.10 -29.64
CA THR A 209 2.29 1.61 -29.43
C THR A 209 2.18 2.25 -28.05
N ASN A 210 1.77 3.52 -28.02
CA ASN A 210 1.27 4.24 -26.84
C ASN A 210 -0.11 3.73 -26.43
N ASP A 211 -0.32 2.42 -26.41
CA ASP A 211 -1.54 1.85 -25.89
C ASP A 211 -1.55 2.03 -24.38
N LYS A 212 -2.34 2.99 -23.95
CA LYS A 212 -2.68 3.25 -22.55
C LYS A 212 -3.24 1.96 -21.93
N SER A 213 -2.83 1.69 -20.70
CA SER A 213 -3.45 0.71 -19.80
C SER A 213 -2.94 -0.74 -19.93
N LYS A 214 -1.63 -0.92 -19.80
CA LYS A 214 -1.03 -2.26 -19.57
C LYS A 214 -0.23 -2.32 -18.27
N ASP A 215 -0.61 -1.48 -17.33
CA ASP A 215 0.02 -1.39 -16.01
C ASP A 215 0.05 -2.77 -15.36
N VAL A 216 1.18 -3.12 -14.76
CA VAL A 216 1.33 -4.37 -14.02
C VAL A 216 0.82 -4.15 -12.62
N THR A 217 -0.37 -4.67 -12.34
CA THR A 217 -1.12 -4.44 -11.10
C THR A 217 -0.81 -5.44 -10.01
N THR A 218 -0.39 -6.65 -10.39
CA THR A 218 -0.13 -7.75 -9.44
C THR A 218 0.90 -8.71 -10.01
N LEU A 219 1.62 -9.38 -9.13
CA LEU A 219 2.55 -10.45 -9.48
C LEU A 219 2.68 -11.47 -8.35
N ASP A 220 3.07 -12.69 -8.71
CA ASP A 220 3.32 -13.75 -7.75
C ASP A 220 4.29 -14.78 -8.33
N TRP A 221 5.21 -15.29 -7.49
CA TRP A 221 6.12 -16.37 -7.81
C TRP A 221 5.49 -17.73 -7.51
N ASN A 222 5.77 -18.73 -8.33
CA ASN A 222 5.43 -20.10 -7.96
C ASN A 222 6.29 -20.57 -6.76
N GLY A 223 5.85 -21.62 -6.07
CA GLY A 223 6.51 -22.10 -4.84
C GLY A 223 7.99 -22.52 -5.01
N GLU A 224 8.42 -22.82 -6.24
CA GLU A 224 9.81 -23.16 -6.57
C GLU A 224 10.66 -21.93 -6.93
N GLY A 225 10.04 -20.77 -7.15
CA GLY A 225 10.72 -19.54 -7.62
C GLY A 225 11.25 -19.63 -9.06
N THR A 226 10.71 -20.55 -9.86
CA THR A 226 11.11 -20.79 -11.25
C THR A 226 10.26 -20.03 -12.26
N LEU A 227 9.02 -19.71 -11.91
CA LEU A 227 8.05 -19.00 -12.74
C LEU A 227 7.47 -17.80 -11.98
N LEU A 228 7.40 -16.68 -12.68
CA LEU A 228 6.73 -15.48 -12.25
C LEU A 228 5.44 -15.29 -13.06
N ALA A 229 4.31 -15.10 -12.38
CA ALA A 229 3.08 -14.65 -13.01
C ALA A 229 2.89 -13.15 -12.78
N THR A 230 2.43 -12.43 -13.81
CA THR A 230 2.10 -11.01 -13.75
C THR A 230 0.69 -10.79 -14.26
N GLY A 231 -0.11 -10.01 -13.54
CA GLY A 231 -1.44 -9.55 -13.96
C GLY A 231 -1.41 -8.09 -14.36
N SER A 232 -2.20 -7.73 -15.34
CA SER A 232 -2.16 -6.40 -15.95
C SER A 232 -3.54 -5.78 -16.09
N TYR A 233 -3.53 -4.47 -16.21
CA TYR A 233 -4.72 -3.66 -16.48
C TYR A 233 -5.36 -3.99 -17.84
N ASP A 234 -4.62 -4.62 -18.77
CA ASP A 234 -5.14 -5.09 -20.07
C ASP A 234 -5.99 -6.38 -19.96
N GLY A 235 -6.20 -6.93 -18.75
CA GLY A 235 -6.95 -8.15 -18.51
C GLY A 235 -6.20 -9.43 -18.86
N GLN A 236 -4.91 -9.35 -19.14
CA GLN A 236 -4.09 -10.51 -19.44
C GLN A 236 -3.15 -10.85 -18.25
N ALA A 237 -3.05 -12.13 -17.95
CA ALA A 237 -1.98 -12.64 -17.12
C ALA A 237 -0.87 -13.21 -18.00
N ARG A 238 0.38 -13.03 -17.59
CA ARG A 238 1.55 -13.53 -18.31
C ARG A 238 2.43 -14.33 -17.37
N ILE A 239 3.00 -15.41 -17.89
CA ILE A 239 3.90 -16.27 -17.15
C ILE A 239 5.29 -16.14 -17.77
N TRP A 240 6.27 -15.90 -16.93
CA TRP A 240 7.66 -15.68 -17.28
C TRP A 240 8.54 -16.68 -16.55
N ASN A 241 9.64 -17.08 -17.18
CA ASN A 241 10.68 -17.80 -16.46
C ASN A 241 11.56 -16.82 -15.65
N LYS A 242 12.41 -17.33 -14.78
CA LYS A 242 13.34 -16.54 -13.97
C LYS A 242 14.35 -15.70 -14.81
N ASP A 243 14.58 -16.05 -16.05
CA ASP A 243 15.51 -15.40 -16.98
C ASP A 243 14.83 -14.27 -17.78
N GLY A 244 13.50 -14.14 -17.65
CA GLY A 244 12.70 -13.07 -18.25
C GLY A 244 12.05 -13.46 -19.59
N ASP A 245 12.09 -14.72 -20.00
CA ASP A 245 11.41 -15.17 -21.21
C ASP A 245 9.92 -15.41 -20.94
N LEU A 246 9.09 -14.99 -21.87
CA LEU A 246 7.64 -15.20 -21.84
C LEU A 246 7.31 -16.66 -22.14
N VAL A 247 6.77 -17.36 -21.14
CA VAL A 247 6.35 -18.76 -21.25
C VAL A 247 4.95 -18.89 -21.81
N SER A 248 3.99 -18.09 -21.27
CA SER A 248 2.58 -18.13 -21.67
C SER A 248 1.88 -16.80 -21.47
N THR A 249 0.84 -16.56 -22.27
CA THR A 249 -0.09 -15.45 -22.10
C THR A 249 -1.50 -16.01 -21.93
N LEU A 250 -2.13 -15.67 -20.80
CA LEU A 250 -3.43 -16.15 -20.38
C LEU A 250 -4.47 -15.04 -20.67
N THR A 251 -5.38 -15.31 -21.62
CA THR A 251 -6.29 -14.31 -22.17
C THR A 251 -7.73 -14.82 -22.06
N LYS A 252 -8.49 -14.30 -21.10
CA LYS A 252 -9.91 -14.65 -20.91
C LYS A 252 -10.67 -13.53 -20.19
N HIS A 253 -10.02 -12.86 -19.23
CA HIS A 253 -10.64 -11.72 -18.54
C HIS A 253 -10.99 -10.59 -19.51
N LYS A 254 -12.08 -9.90 -19.19
CA LYS A 254 -12.61 -8.75 -19.96
C LYS A 254 -12.32 -7.41 -19.26
N GLY A 255 -11.59 -7.42 -18.17
CA GLY A 255 -11.24 -6.25 -17.40
C GLY A 255 -9.91 -6.45 -16.67
N PRO A 256 -9.37 -5.38 -16.05
CA PRO A 256 -8.13 -5.41 -15.28
C PRO A 256 -8.07 -6.57 -14.28
N ILE A 257 -6.89 -7.17 -14.14
CA ILE A 257 -6.60 -8.18 -13.13
C ILE A 257 -6.00 -7.47 -11.93
N PHE A 258 -6.61 -7.60 -10.74
CA PHE A 258 -6.12 -6.95 -9.51
C PHE A 258 -5.43 -7.89 -8.55
N SER A 259 -5.76 -9.18 -8.60
CA SER A 259 -5.08 -10.16 -7.76
C SER A 259 -4.77 -11.42 -8.56
N LEU A 260 -3.63 -12.02 -8.26
CA LEU A 260 -3.12 -13.19 -8.96
C LEU A 260 -2.27 -14.01 -7.98
N LYS A 261 -2.58 -15.31 -7.85
CA LYS A 261 -1.94 -16.21 -6.88
C LYS A 261 -1.71 -17.60 -7.44
N TRP A 262 -0.48 -18.09 -7.27
CA TRP A 262 -0.17 -19.50 -7.48
C TRP A 262 -0.70 -20.35 -6.35
N ASN A 263 -1.20 -21.55 -6.68
CA ASN A 263 -1.40 -22.55 -5.64
C ASN A 263 -0.04 -23.13 -5.18
N LYS A 264 -0.01 -23.76 -4.00
CA LYS A 264 1.23 -24.24 -3.38
C LYS A 264 1.99 -25.27 -4.26
N LYS A 265 1.25 -26.03 -5.07
CA LYS A 265 1.83 -27.05 -5.98
C LYS A 265 2.40 -26.44 -7.26
N GLY A 266 2.01 -25.23 -7.62
CA GLY A 266 2.43 -24.56 -8.85
C GLY A 266 1.79 -25.09 -10.14
N ASP A 267 0.72 -25.89 -10.04
CA ASP A 267 -0.01 -26.40 -11.20
C ASP A 267 -1.21 -25.54 -11.60
N TYR A 268 -1.72 -24.72 -10.68
CA TYR A 268 -2.79 -23.76 -10.93
C TYR A 268 -2.40 -22.34 -10.57
N LEU A 269 -2.88 -21.40 -11.39
CA LEU A 269 -2.86 -19.99 -11.14
C LEU A 269 -4.31 -19.50 -10.97
N LEU A 270 -4.57 -18.61 -10.01
CA LEU A 270 -5.86 -18.01 -9.76
C LEU A 270 -5.77 -16.52 -10.01
N SER A 271 -6.72 -15.95 -10.72
CA SER A 271 -6.81 -14.51 -10.98
C SER A 271 -8.17 -13.96 -10.61
N GLY A 272 -8.21 -12.75 -10.04
CA GLY A 272 -9.39 -11.95 -9.77
C GLY A 272 -9.39 -10.66 -10.58
N SER A 273 -10.55 -10.28 -11.13
CA SER A 273 -10.64 -9.17 -12.09
C SER A 273 -11.81 -8.24 -11.84
N VAL A 274 -11.69 -7.02 -12.37
CA VAL A 274 -12.75 -6.02 -12.45
C VAL A 274 -13.94 -6.52 -13.27
N ASP A 275 -13.77 -7.52 -14.13
CA ASP A 275 -14.88 -8.17 -14.85
C ASP A 275 -15.81 -9.00 -13.96
N LYS A 276 -15.63 -8.92 -12.63
CA LYS A 276 -16.43 -9.56 -11.57
C LYS A 276 -16.21 -11.06 -11.44
N THR A 277 -15.20 -11.59 -12.10
CA THR A 277 -14.95 -13.02 -12.15
C THR A 277 -13.61 -13.38 -11.51
N ALA A 278 -13.50 -14.63 -11.08
CA ALA A 278 -12.22 -15.27 -10.79
C ALA A 278 -12.01 -16.44 -11.75
N ILE A 279 -10.79 -16.62 -12.22
CA ILE A 279 -10.43 -17.69 -13.16
C ILE A 279 -9.31 -18.55 -12.59
N VAL A 280 -9.47 -19.84 -12.64
CA VAL A 280 -8.40 -20.83 -12.40
C VAL A 280 -7.82 -21.24 -13.74
N TRP A 281 -6.51 -21.12 -13.86
CA TRP A 281 -5.73 -21.48 -15.05
C TRP A 281 -4.91 -22.74 -14.78
N ASP A 282 -4.93 -23.66 -15.75
CA ASP A 282 -4.07 -24.84 -15.73
C ASP A 282 -2.74 -24.50 -16.42
N ILE A 283 -1.66 -24.48 -15.66
CA ILE A 283 -0.36 -24.03 -16.17
C ILE A 283 0.26 -25.01 -17.13
N LYS A 284 -0.06 -26.28 -16.99
CA LYS A 284 0.45 -27.33 -17.89
C LYS A 284 -0.10 -27.20 -19.30
N THR A 285 -1.39 -26.83 -19.43
CA THR A 285 -2.04 -26.65 -20.73
C THR A 285 -1.94 -25.21 -21.24
N GLY A 286 -1.72 -24.23 -20.34
CA GLY A 286 -1.78 -22.81 -20.67
C GLY A 286 -3.20 -22.29 -20.90
N GLU A 287 -4.22 -23.05 -20.51
CA GLU A 287 -5.63 -22.73 -20.74
C GLU A 287 -6.38 -22.46 -19.43
N TRP A 288 -7.50 -21.75 -19.52
CA TRP A 288 -8.39 -21.59 -18.36
C TRP A 288 -9.07 -22.92 -18.06
N LYS A 289 -9.11 -23.30 -16.78
CA LYS A 289 -9.72 -24.53 -16.30
C LYS A 289 -11.17 -24.29 -15.91
N GLN A 290 -11.42 -23.20 -15.15
CA GLN A 290 -12.77 -22.85 -14.69
C GLN A 290 -12.85 -21.35 -14.39
N GLN A 291 -13.99 -20.76 -14.74
CA GLN A 291 -14.36 -19.38 -14.45
C GLN A 291 -15.49 -19.37 -13.42
N PHE A 292 -15.36 -18.50 -12.42
CA PHE A 292 -16.31 -18.34 -11.31
C PHE A 292 -16.95 -16.95 -11.41
N GLU A 293 -18.29 -16.92 -11.60
CA GLU A 293 -19.08 -15.71 -11.87
C GLU A 293 -20.10 -15.50 -10.75
N PHE A 294 -19.64 -15.43 -9.50
CA PHE A 294 -20.53 -15.28 -8.35
C PHE A 294 -20.66 -13.84 -7.87
N HIS A 295 -19.65 -13.01 -8.10
CA HIS A 295 -19.65 -11.63 -7.68
C HIS A 295 -20.53 -10.74 -8.57
N ALA A 296 -21.21 -9.78 -7.94
CA ALA A 296 -22.01 -8.76 -8.64
C ALA A 296 -21.19 -7.52 -9.02
N ALA A 297 -19.95 -7.40 -8.47
CA ALA A 297 -19.06 -6.26 -8.64
C ALA A 297 -17.59 -6.74 -8.77
N PRO A 298 -16.61 -5.86 -9.04
CA PRO A 298 -15.20 -6.21 -9.21
C PRO A 298 -14.64 -7.14 -8.13
N THR A 299 -13.91 -8.18 -8.53
CA THR A 299 -13.15 -9.05 -7.62
C THR A 299 -11.82 -8.39 -7.32
N LEU A 300 -11.57 -8.04 -6.05
CA LEU A 300 -10.39 -7.30 -5.63
C LEU A 300 -9.24 -8.20 -5.22
N ASP A 301 -9.50 -9.24 -4.42
CA ASP A 301 -8.44 -10.15 -3.96
C ASP A 301 -8.87 -11.61 -4.03
N VAL A 302 -7.88 -12.49 -4.19
CA VAL A 302 -8.05 -13.94 -4.22
C VAL A 302 -6.93 -14.59 -3.43
N ASP A 303 -7.24 -15.69 -2.73
CA ASP A 303 -6.24 -16.43 -1.97
C ASP A 303 -6.54 -17.92 -1.89
N TRP A 304 -5.50 -18.76 -2.06
CA TRP A 304 -5.63 -20.19 -2.01
C TRP A 304 -5.66 -20.71 -0.57
N ARG A 305 -6.69 -21.48 -0.24
CA ARG A 305 -6.77 -22.24 1.00
C ARG A 305 -5.84 -23.47 0.97
N ASN A 306 -5.83 -24.15 -0.16
CA ASN A 306 -5.02 -25.32 -0.47
C ASN A 306 -4.90 -25.44 -2.00
N ASN A 307 -4.41 -26.58 -2.52
CA ASN A 307 -4.17 -26.73 -3.96
C ASN A 307 -5.44 -26.73 -4.84
N VAL A 308 -6.64 -26.83 -4.26
CA VAL A 308 -7.91 -26.94 -5.02
C VAL A 308 -9.04 -26.05 -4.50
N SER A 309 -8.91 -25.47 -3.31
CA SER A 309 -9.90 -24.57 -2.72
C SER A 309 -9.29 -23.19 -2.50
N PHE A 310 -10.09 -22.15 -2.70
CA PHE A 310 -9.65 -20.75 -2.60
C PHE A 310 -10.82 -19.86 -2.14
N ALA A 311 -10.50 -18.63 -1.79
CA ALA A 311 -11.48 -17.58 -1.52
C ALA A 311 -11.33 -16.43 -2.49
N THR A 312 -12.43 -15.70 -2.70
CA THR A 312 -12.50 -14.46 -3.51
C THR A 312 -13.26 -13.40 -2.72
N CYS A 313 -12.88 -12.14 -2.85
CA CYS A 313 -13.61 -11.01 -2.28
C CYS A 313 -13.82 -9.89 -3.30
N SER A 314 -14.78 -9.00 -3.00
CA SER A 314 -15.27 -8.05 -4.00
C SER A 314 -15.81 -6.77 -3.35
N THR A 315 -15.94 -5.76 -4.20
CA THR A 315 -16.66 -4.51 -3.91
C THR A 315 -18.18 -4.72 -3.72
N ASP A 316 -18.71 -5.94 -3.92
CA ASP A 316 -20.08 -6.32 -3.57
C ASP A 316 -20.25 -6.70 -2.08
N ASN A 317 -19.23 -6.50 -1.25
CA ASN A 317 -19.17 -6.79 0.18
C ASN A 317 -19.19 -8.30 0.53
N MET A 318 -19.13 -9.16 -0.49
CA MET A 318 -19.24 -10.61 -0.33
C MET A 318 -17.87 -11.30 -0.42
N ILE A 319 -17.80 -12.45 0.22
CA ILE A 319 -16.66 -13.36 0.14
C ILE A 319 -17.20 -14.75 -0.22
N TYR A 320 -16.64 -15.35 -1.27
CA TYR A 320 -16.97 -16.71 -1.68
C TYR A 320 -15.77 -17.63 -1.47
N VAL A 321 -16.02 -18.79 -0.88
CA VAL A 321 -15.06 -19.89 -0.84
C VAL A 321 -15.45 -20.90 -1.90
N CYS A 322 -14.56 -21.15 -2.84
CA CYS A 322 -14.77 -21.98 -4.00
C CYS A 322 -13.83 -23.18 -4.02
N LYS A 323 -14.20 -24.17 -4.80
CA LYS A 323 -13.38 -25.35 -5.07
C LYS A 323 -13.34 -25.65 -6.56
N VAL A 324 -12.18 -25.95 -7.08
CA VAL A 324 -12.00 -26.33 -8.49
C VAL A 324 -12.80 -27.59 -8.80
N GLY A 325 -13.60 -27.53 -9.84
CA GLY A 325 -14.53 -28.59 -10.26
C GLY A 325 -15.95 -28.42 -9.74
N ASP A 326 -16.20 -27.57 -8.76
CA ASP A 326 -17.53 -27.32 -8.23
C ASP A 326 -18.15 -26.05 -8.90
N ASN A 327 -19.43 -26.13 -9.28
CA ASN A 327 -20.15 -25.01 -9.91
C ASN A 327 -20.89 -24.11 -8.94
N ARG A 328 -20.72 -24.32 -7.62
CA ARG A 328 -21.31 -23.51 -6.55
C ARG A 328 -20.25 -23.21 -5.51
N PRO A 329 -20.35 -22.08 -4.82
CA PRO A 329 -19.47 -21.80 -3.69
C PRO A 329 -19.63 -22.87 -2.61
N VAL A 330 -18.50 -23.31 -2.03
CA VAL A 330 -18.51 -24.20 -0.85
C VAL A 330 -19.05 -23.45 0.36
N LYS A 331 -18.76 -22.13 0.43
CA LYS A 331 -19.20 -21.26 1.50
C LYS A 331 -19.36 -19.83 0.98
N THR A 332 -20.32 -19.11 1.51
CA THR A 332 -20.53 -17.69 1.29
C THR A 332 -20.47 -16.98 2.62
N PHE A 333 -19.65 -15.94 2.73
CA PHE A 333 -19.59 -15.09 3.90
C PHE A 333 -20.15 -13.70 3.55
N ALA A 334 -21.20 -13.33 4.28
CA ALA A 334 -21.87 -12.04 4.24
C ALA A 334 -21.81 -11.40 5.61
N GLY A 335 -21.33 -10.17 5.73
CA GLY A 335 -21.22 -9.51 7.02
C GLY A 335 -20.48 -8.17 6.98
N HIS A 336 -19.62 -7.95 5.98
CA HIS A 336 -19.09 -6.63 5.72
C HIS A 336 -20.17 -5.69 5.18
N GLN A 337 -20.05 -4.40 5.55
CA GLN A 337 -20.98 -3.34 5.14
C GLN A 337 -20.34 -2.39 4.10
N GLY A 338 -19.12 -2.66 3.68
CA GLY A 338 -18.34 -1.96 2.67
C GLY A 338 -17.54 -2.92 1.81
N GLU A 339 -16.84 -2.40 0.81
CA GLU A 339 -16.00 -3.15 -0.11
C GLU A 339 -14.99 -4.00 0.66
N VAL A 340 -14.78 -5.25 0.25
CA VAL A 340 -13.79 -6.15 0.86
C VAL A 340 -12.48 -6.05 0.07
N ASN A 341 -11.49 -5.38 0.66
CA ASN A 341 -10.25 -5.03 -0.01
C ASN A 341 -9.25 -6.19 -0.11
N ALA A 342 -9.14 -6.99 0.95
CA ALA A 342 -8.21 -8.11 0.98
C ALA A 342 -8.74 -9.29 1.79
N ILE A 343 -8.31 -10.48 1.41
CA ILE A 343 -8.56 -11.74 2.11
C ILE A 343 -7.27 -12.55 2.20
N LYS A 344 -7.05 -13.23 3.33
CA LYS A 344 -5.92 -14.13 3.50
C LYS A 344 -6.29 -15.33 4.35
N TRP A 345 -5.96 -16.53 3.86
CA TRP A 345 -6.03 -17.74 4.66
C TRP A 345 -4.88 -17.78 5.67
N ASP A 346 -5.17 -18.28 6.87
CA ASP A 346 -4.13 -18.59 7.86
C ASP A 346 -3.20 -19.69 7.32
N PRO A 347 -2.00 -19.87 7.88
CA PRO A 347 -1.03 -20.87 7.40
C PRO A 347 -1.56 -22.30 7.36
N THR A 348 -2.58 -22.63 8.18
CA THR A 348 -3.20 -23.97 8.21
C THR A 348 -4.36 -24.12 7.22
N GLY A 349 -4.89 -23.02 6.68
CA GLY A 349 -6.09 -23.00 5.84
C GLY A 349 -7.39 -23.31 6.61
N THR A 350 -7.43 -23.04 7.93
CA THR A 350 -8.62 -23.25 8.76
C THR A 350 -9.43 -21.99 8.99
N LEU A 351 -8.76 -20.84 9.01
CA LEU A 351 -9.33 -19.52 9.20
C LEU A 351 -9.07 -18.63 7.99
N LEU A 352 -10.05 -17.80 7.66
CA LEU A 352 -9.92 -16.75 6.66
C LEU A 352 -10.02 -15.39 7.35
N ALA A 353 -9.09 -14.49 7.09
CA ALA A 353 -9.23 -13.09 7.47
C ALA A 353 -9.68 -12.27 6.28
N SER A 354 -10.48 -11.23 6.53
CA SER A 354 -10.88 -10.22 5.54
C SER A 354 -10.81 -8.83 6.13
N CYS A 355 -10.61 -7.82 5.28
CA CYS A 355 -10.65 -6.42 5.67
C CYS A 355 -11.45 -5.59 4.66
N SER A 356 -12.03 -4.48 5.13
CA SER A 356 -13.05 -3.76 4.38
C SER A 356 -12.98 -2.24 4.59
N ASP A 357 -13.63 -1.53 3.66
CA ASP A 357 -13.93 -0.09 3.76
C ASP A 357 -14.90 0.23 4.90
N ASP A 358 -15.59 -0.78 5.46
CA ASP A 358 -16.41 -0.61 6.66
C ASP A 358 -15.58 -0.40 7.94
N SER A 359 -14.27 -0.21 7.82
CA SER A 359 -13.30 -0.03 8.91
C SER A 359 -13.16 -1.24 9.82
N THR A 360 -13.64 -2.42 9.41
CA THR A 360 -13.52 -3.66 10.18
C THR A 360 -12.65 -4.70 9.49
N ALA A 361 -11.96 -5.51 10.28
CA ALA A 361 -11.43 -6.78 9.84
C ALA A 361 -12.26 -7.91 10.47
N LYS A 362 -12.42 -9.02 9.76
CA LYS A 362 -13.20 -10.15 10.25
C LYS A 362 -12.43 -11.45 10.08
N ILE A 363 -12.61 -12.36 11.05
CA ILE A 363 -12.09 -13.73 11.00
C ILE A 363 -13.24 -14.69 10.81
N TRP A 364 -13.13 -15.56 9.81
CA TRP A 364 -14.16 -16.50 9.39
C TRP A 364 -13.68 -17.92 9.52
N SER A 365 -14.63 -18.83 9.76
CA SER A 365 -14.42 -20.28 9.77
C SER A 365 -15.46 -20.97 8.89
N LEU A 366 -15.05 -22.01 8.16
CA LEU A 366 -15.99 -22.80 7.35
C LEU A 366 -17.03 -23.55 8.21
N LYS A 367 -16.82 -23.62 9.54
CA LYS A 367 -17.70 -24.34 10.47
C LYS A 367 -18.98 -23.58 10.82
N GLN A 368 -19.03 -22.26 10.54
CA GLN A 368 -20.18 -21.41 10.87
C GLN A 368 -20.47 -20.40 9.79
N ASP A 369 -21.67 -19.80 9.79
CA ASP A 369 -22.11 -18.84 8.76
C ASP A 369 -21.75 -17.39 9.11
N THR A 370 -21.58 -17.10 10.40
CA THR A 370 -21.19 -15.78 10.89
C THR A 370 -19.67 -15.71 11.07
N CYS A 371 -19.12 -14.50 11.14
CA CYS A 371 -17.70 -14.33 11.48
C CYS A 371 -17.42 -14.87 12.90
N LEU A 372 -16.23 -15.41 13.07
CA LEU A 372 -15.74 -15.85 14.38
C LEU A 372 -15.41 -14.64 15.24
N HIS A 373 -14.71 -13.67 14.67
CA HIS A 373 -14.37 -12.40 15.32
C HIS A 373 -14.65 -11.22 14.37
N ASP A 374 -15.15 -10.13 14.95
CA ASP A 374 -15.43 -8.86 14.28
C ASP A 374 -14.57 -7.77 14.93
N LEU A 375 -13.47 -7.40 14.27
CA LEU A 375 -12.37 -6.59 14.78
C LEU A 375 -12.62 -5.11 14.44
N LYS A 376 -13.08 -4.30 15.43
CA LYS A 376 -13.64 -2.94 15.22
C LYS A 376 -12.86 -1.84 15.94
N GLU A 377 -11.58 -1.71 15.69
CA GLU A 377 -10.76 -0.68 16.34
C GLU A 377 -10.18 0.35 15.36
N HIS A 378 -10.23 0.09 14.06
CA HIS A 378 -9.85 1.07 13.04
C HIS A 378 -10.95 2.11 12.84
N THR A 379 -10.56 3.33 12.49
CA THR A 379 -11.48 4.48 12.30
C THR A 379 -11.70 4.83 10.83
N LYS A 380 -10.93 4.22 9.94
CA LYS A 380 -11.06 4.35 8.48
C LYS A 380 -10.89 2.99 7.81
N GLU A 381 -11.01 2.98 6.49
CA GLU A 381 -10.89 1.82 5.62
C GLU A 381 -9.62 1.02 5.93
N ILE A 382 -9.73 -0.30 5.95
CA ILE A 382 -8.59 -1.20 6.10
C ILE A 382 -8.19 -1.70 4.72
N TYR A 383 -6.98 -1.38 4.30
CA TYR A 383 -6.51 -1.70 2.96
C TYR A 383 -5.93 -3.10 2.83
N THR A 384 -5.18 -3.56 3.84
CA THR A 384 -4.52 -4.87 3.79
C THR A 384 -4.45 -5.57 5.14
N ILE A 385 -4.36 -6.88 5.08
CA ILE A 385 -4.19 -7.76 6.24
C ILE A 385 -3.10 -8.80 5.97
N ARG A 386 -2.40 -9.24 7.02
CA ARG A 386 -1.40 -10.30 6.94
C ARG A 386 -1.43 -11.15 8.21
N TRP A 387 -1.33 -12.46 8.02
CA TRP A 387 -1.08 -13.39 9.10
C TRP A 387 0.40 -13.45 9.46
N SER A 388 0.73 -13.58 10.74
CA SER A 388 2.10 -13.90 11.15
C SER A 388 2.51 -15.29 10.67
N PRO A 389 3.79 -15.52 10.34
CA PRO A 389 4.29 -16.86 9.98
C PRO A 389 4.56 -17.70 11.24
N THR A 390 3.64 -17.68 12.19
CA THR A 390 3.73 -18.29 13.52
C THR A 390 2.53 -19.20 13.78
N GLY A 391 2.60 -20.03 14.80
CA GLY A 391 1.54 -20.96 15.13
C GLY A 391 1.60 -22.30 14.38
N PRO A 392 0.61 -23.16 14.59
CA PRO A 392 0.58 -24.49 14.01
C PRO A 392 0.71 -24.48 12.48
N GLY A 393 1.47 -25.42 11.94
CA GLY A 393 1.67 -25.55 10.48
C GLY A 393 2.72 -24.62 9.88
N THR A 394 3.42 -23.81 10.68
CA THR A 394 4.50 -22.91 10.27
C THR A 394 5.87 -23.39 10.79
N ASN A 395 6.93 -22.66 10.40
CA ASN A 395 8.28 -22.89 10.93
C ASN A 395 8.43 -22.40 12.39
N ASN A 396 7.47 -21.64 12.90
CA ASN A 396 7.47 -21.04 14.25
C ASN A 396 6.25 -21.55 15.06
N PRO A 397 6.10 -22.87 15.30
CA PRO A 397 4.86 -23.45 15.81
C PRO A 397 4.56 -23.11 17.28
N ASN A 398 5.55 -22.69 18.03
CA ASN A 398 5.43 -22.39 19.47
C ASN A 398 5.07 -20.92 19.76
N GLN A 399 5.00 -20.07 18.73
CA GLN A 399 4.58 -18.69 18.86
C GLN A 399 3.08 -18.57 18.55
N PRO A 400 2.34 -17.65 19.22
CA PRO A 400 0.92 -17.43 18.92
C PRO A 400 0.73 -16.89 17.51
N LEU A 401 -0.39 -17.27 16.89
CA LEU A 401 -0.79 -16.72 15.60
C LEU A 401 -1.35 -15.31 15.82
N VAL A 402 -0.83 -14.35 15.07
CA VAL A 402 -1.23 -12.93 15.11
C VAL A 402 -1.72 -12.49 13.74
N LEU A 403 -2.76 -11.67 13.71
CA LEU A 403 -3.21 -10.99 12.51
C LEU A 403 -2.78 -9.52 12.58
N ALA A 404 -2.19 -8.99 11.49
CA ALA A 404 -1.91 -7.57 11.33
C ALA A 404 -2.89 -6.97 10.33
N SER A 405 -3.47 -5.81 10.64
CA SER A 405 -4.30 -5.00 9.74
C SER A 405 -3.72 -3.60 9.60
N ALA A 406 -3.71 -3.07 8.37
CA ALA A 406 -3.20 -1.73 8.07
C ALA A 406 -4.28 -0.88 7.42
N SER A 407 -4.41 0.37 7.85
CA SER A 407 -5.56 1.22 7.55
C SER A 407 -5.17 2.61 7.06
N PHE A 408 -6.14 3.27 6.42
CA PHE A 408 -6.11 4.68 6.05
C PHE A 408 -6.21 5.61 7.27
N ASP A 409 -6.46 5.08 8.49
CA ASP A 409 -6.32 5.82 9.73
C ASP A 409 -4.86 6.01 10.18
N SER A 410 -3.89 5.63 9.34
CA SER A 410 -2.45 5.71 9.56
C SER A 410 -1.94 4.78 10.67
N THR A 411 -2.74 3.82 11.11
CA THR A 411 -2.37 2.86 12.15
C THR A 411 -2.30 1.43 11.63
N ILE A 412 -1.54 0.62 12.35
CA ILE A 412 -1.51 -0.82 12.18
C ILE A 412 -1.98 -1.42 13.50
N LYS A 413 -2.82 -2.44 13.42
CA LYS A 413 -3.31 -3.14 14.59
C LYS A 413 -2.90 -4.61 14.54
N LEU A 414 -2.46 -5.11 15.70
CA LEU A 414 -2.12 -6.52 15.90
C LEU A 414 -3.19 -7.16 16.76
N TRP A 415 -3.70 -8.31 16.31
CA TRP A 415 -4.85 -8.98 16.89
C TRP A 415 -4.49 -10.36 17.37
N ASP A 416 -4.96 -10.72 18.56
CA ASP A 416 -5.00 -12.09 19.04
C ASP A 416 -6.11 -12.84 18.29
N VAL A 417 -5.74 -13.88 17.60
CA VAL A 417 -6.65 -14.65 16.74
C VAL A 417 -7.54 -15.58 17.54
N GLU A 418 -7.10 -16.04 18.71
CA GLU A 418 -7.86 -16.94 19.58
C GLU A 418 -9.01 -16.19 20.26
N THR A 419 -8.73 -15.02 20.80
CA THR A 419 -9.71 -14.21 21.55
C THR A 419 -10.42 -13.16 20.70
N GLY A 420 -9.87 -12.77 19.54
CA GLY A 420 -10.34 -11.65 18.73
C GLY A 420 -10.04 -10.27 19.36
N SER A 421 -9.16 -10.20 20.37
CA SER A 421 -8.83 -8.96 21.06
C SER A 421 -7.66 -8.22 20.41
N LEU A 422 -7.66 -6.89 20.57
CA LEU A 422 -6.55 -6.05 20.16
C LEU A 422 -5.35 -6.30 21.08
N LEU A 423 -4.22 -6.76 20.49
CA LEU A 423 -2.96 -6.88 21.21
C LEU A 423 -2.24 -5.53 21.29
N HIS A 424 -2.04 -4.90 20.14
CA HIS A 424 -1.30 -3.65 20.03
C HIS A 424 -1.86 -2.74 18.93
N SER A 425 -1.80 -1.43 19.18
CA SER A 425 -2.01 -0.40 18.16
C SER A 425 -0.66 0.27 17.88
N LEU A 426 -0.14 0.10 16.66
CA LEU A 426 1.15 0.63 16.22
C LEU A 426 0.90 1.99 15.55
N VAL A 427 1.36 3.05 16.20
CA VAL A 427 1.11 4.45 15.79
C VAL A 427 2.44 5.16 15.63
N ALA A 428 2.85 5.39 14.37
CA ALA A 428 4.02 6.20 14.01
C ALA A 428 3.88 6.82 12.62
N HIS A 429 3.06 6.22 11.73
CA HIS A 429 2.81 6.77 10.41
C HIS A 429 1.94 8.03 10.47
N GLY A 430 2.23 9.00 9.58
CA GLY A 430 1.46 10.24 9.43
C GLY A 430 0.35 10.14 8.39
N ASP A 431 0.44 9.20 7.46
CA ASP A 431 -0.47 9.01 6.32
C ASP A 431 -0.92 7.54 6.21
N PRO A 432 -1.90 7.21 5.34
CA PRO A 432 -2.39 5.86 5.12
C PRO A 432 -1.30 4.79 4.96
N VAL A 433 -1.48 3.66 5.64
CA VAL A 433 -0.57 2.51 5.55
C VAL A 433 -1.10 1.54 4.50
N TYR A 434 -0.33 1.35 3.43
CA TYR A 434 -0.73 0.52 2.28
C TYR A 434 -0.27 -0.92 2.38
N SER A 435 0.84 -1.18 3.04
CA SER A 435 1.41 -2.53 3.10
C SER A 435 2.03 -2.84 4.44
N VAL A 436 1.88 -4.09 4.85
CA VAL A 436 2.54 -4.67 6.00
C VAL A 436 3.05 -6.07 5.64
N ALA A 437 4.21 -6.44 6.20
CA ALA A 437 4.80 -7.76 6.01
C ALA A 437 5.53 -8.21 7.27
N PHE A 438 5.24 -9.43 7.73
CA PHE A 438 5.99 -10.05 8.82
C PHE A 438 7.35 -10.57 8.33
N SER A 439 8.36 -10.48 9.16
CA SER A 439 9.62 -11.20 8.97
C SER A 439 9.39 -12.71 9.04
N PRO A 440 10.21 -13.56 8.39
CA PRO A 440 10.01 -15.00 8.37
C PRO A 440 10.01 -15.71 9.73
N ASN A 441 10.67 -15.09 10.73
CA ASN A 441 10.66 -15.57 12.12
C ASN A 441 9.47 -15.05 12.94
N GLY A 442 8.66 -14.12 12.39
CA GLY A 442 7.51 -13.53 13.08
C GLY A 442 7.85 -12.49 14.16
N GLU A 443 9.12 -12.15 14.38
CA GLU A 443 9.54 -11.21 15.43
C GLU A 443 9.36 -9.75 15.03
N TYR A 444 9.43 -9.46 13.73
CA TYR A 444 9.34 -8.11 13.20
C TYR A 444 8.21 -7.97 12.18
N LEU A 445 7.70 -6.75 12.09
CA LEU A 445 6.76 -6.33 11.06
C LEU A 445 7.34 -5.13 10.31
N ALA A 446 7.39 -5.18 9.00
CA ALA A 446 7.66 -4.01 8.16
C ALA A 446 6.35 -3.38 7.70
N SER A 447 6.29 -2.05 7.65
CA SER A 447 5.14 -1.31 7.15
C SER A 447 5.57 -0.21 6.19
N GLY A 448 4.77 0.03 5.15
CA GLY A 448 4.98 1.09 4.17
C GLY A 448 3.76 2.00 4.05
N SER A 449 3.99 3.31 3.98
CA SER A 449 2.95 4.34 3.98
C SER A 449 3.21 5.43 2.93
N LEU A 450 2.15 6.20 2.64
CA LEU A 450 2.25 7.40 1.81
C LEU A 450 3.09 8.51 2.46
N ASP A 451 3.31 8.49 3.78
CA ASP A 451 4.22 9.40 4.48
C ASP A 451 5.70 9.22 4.11
N LYS A 452 5.98 8.33 3.13
CA LYS A 452 7.31 7.98 2.61
C LYS A 452 8.17 7.18 3.60
N CYS A 453 7.63 6.84 4.77
CA CYS A 453 8.35 6.09 5.78
C CYS A 453 8.10 4.59 5.64
N MET A 454 9.16 3.82 5.80
CA MET A 454 9.08 2.42 6.15
C MET A 454 9.48 2.27 7.62
N HIS A 455 8.59 1.72 8.42
CA HIS A 455 8.89 1.37 9.81
C HIS A 455 9.08 -0.13 9.95
N ILE A 456 10.04 -0.50 10.76
CA ILE A 456 10.25 -1.87 11.19
C ILE A 456 9.93 -1.93 12.68
N TRP A 457 8.94 -2.73 13.04
CA TRP A 457 8.40 -2.86 14.36
C TRP A 457 8.83 -4.16 15.02
N SER A 458 9.15 -4.13 16.31
CA SER A 458 9.17 -5.33 17.15
C SER A 458 7.72 -5.72 17.44
N VAL A 459 7.32 -6.92 17.02
CA VAL A 459 5.95 -7.44 17.25
C VAL A 459 5.68 -7.59 18.75
N LYS A 460 6.67 -8.06 19.50
CA LYS A 460 6.58 -8.28 20.95
C LYS A 460 6.50 -6.99 21.76
N GLU A 461 7.31 -5.98 21.39
CA GLU A 461 7.40 -4.73 22.15
C GLU A 461 6.44 -3.66 21.65
N ALA A 462 5.83 -3.86 20.48
CA ALA A 462 4.99 -2.89 19.80
C ALA A 462 5.67 -1.52 19.57
N LYS A 463 6.98 -1.53 19.35
CA LYS A 463 7.80 -0.32 19.15
C LYS A 463 8.49 -0.34 17.80
N VAL A 464 8.72 0.86 17.25
CA VAL A 464 9.56 1.03 16.07
C VAL A 464 11.02 0.75 16.45
N VAL A 465 11.64 -0.18 15.74
CA VAL A 465 13.08 -0.53 15.91
C VAL A 465 13.93 0.27 14.94
N LYS A 466 13.51 0.31 13.66
CA LYS A 466 14.22 1.05 12.61
C LYS A 466 13.22 1.80 11.74
N THR A 467 13.65 2.93 11.18
CA THR A 467 12.90 3.74 10.22
C THR A 467 13.76 4.04 9.01
N TYR A 468 13.20 3.88 7.82
CA TYR A 468 13.76 4.40 6.58
C TYR A 468 12.82 5.45 6.00
N VAL A 469 13.36 6.59 5.59
CA VAL A 469 12.60 7.66 4.93
C VAL A 469 12.99 7.69 3.46
N GLY A 470 12.03 7.31 2.61
CA GLY A 470 12.19 7.32 1.16
C GLY A 470 11.83 8.67 0.52
N SER A 471 11.96 8.75 -0.79
CA SER A 471 11.63 9.96 -1.57
C SER A 471 10.20 9.97 -2.15
N GLY A 472 9.45 8.86 -2.03
CA GLY A 472 8.07 8.71 -2.49
C GLY A 472 7.23 7.87 -1.54
N GLY A 473 5.89 7.91 -1.67
CA GLY A 473 4.99 7.04 -0.93
C GLY A 473 5.27 5.57 -1.22
N ILE A 474 5.07 4.71 -0.23
CA ILE A 474 5.37 3.27 -0.32
C ILE A 474 4.07 2.50 -0.53
N PHE A 475 3.99 1.74 -1.62
CA PHE A 475 2.82 0.93 -1.96
C PHE A 475 2.93 -0.52 -1.46
N GLU A 476 4.13 -1.11 -1.48
CA GLU A 476 4.32 -2.46 -0.97
C GLU A 476 5.69 -2.64 -0.30
N VAL A 477 5.72 -3.49 0.73
CA VAL A 477 6.91 -3.95 1.41
C VAL A 477 6.91 -5.48 1.48
N CYS A 478 8.07 -6.12 1.36
CA CYS A 478 8.20 -7.57 1.43
C CYS A 478 9.56 -8.01 1.98
N TRP A 479 9.56 -9.00 2.85
CA TRP A 479 10.77 -9.62 3.37
C TRP A 479 11.29 -10.70 2.42
N ASN A 480 12.61 -10.85 2.35
CA ASN A 480 13.19 -12.02 1.73
C ASN A 480 13.04 -13.25 2.65
N LYS A 481 13.36 -14.43 2.11
CA LYS A 481 13.22 -15.71 2.83
C LYS A 481 14.12 -15.80 4.06
N GLU A 482 15.29 -15.23 3.99
CA GLU A 482 16.31 -15.24 5.05
C GLU A 482 15.96 -14.26 6.19
N GLY A 483 15.11 -13.27 5.93
CA GLY A 483 14.72 -12.24 6.92
C GLY A 483 15.81 -11.20 7.17
N ASP A 484 16.77 -11.08 6.26
CA ASP A 484 17.86 -10.11 6.35
C ASP A 484 17.70 -8.92 5.39
N LYS A 485 16.75 -8.99 4.43
CA LYS A 485 16.48 -7.92 3.48
C LYS A 485 14.98 -7.62 3.34
N ILE A 486 14.68 -6.34 3.13
CA ILE A 486 13.33 -5.86 2.85
C ILE A 486 13.32 -5.18 1.50
N GLY A 487 12.43 -5.61 0.61
CA GLY A 487 12.11 -4.90 -0.62
C GLY A 487 10.96 -3.93 -0.40
N ALA A 488 11.01 -2.76 -1.04
CA ALA A 488 9.92 -1.79 -1.03
C ALA A 488 9.75 -1.12 -2.38
N CYS A 489 8.49 -0.87 -2.78
CA CYS A 489 8.15 -0.16 -4.00
C CYS A 489 7.56 1.22 -3.70
N PHE A 490 7.92 2.18 -4.55
CA PHE A 490 7.65 3.58 -4.33
C PHE A 490 6.87 4.23 -5.47
N SER A 491 6.10 5.26 -5.15
CA SER A 491 5.37 6.09 -6.10
C SER A 491 6.28 6.92 -7.02
N ASN A 492 7.55 7.07 -6.69
CA ASN A 492 8.54 7.80 -7.48
C ASN A 492 9.36 6.90 -8.42
N ASN A 493 8.79 5.79 -8.87
CA ASN A 493 9.35 4.87 -9.87
C ASN A 493 10.54 4.02 -9.40
N VAL A 494 10.80 3.98 -8.10
CA VAL A 494 11.97 3.32 -7.51
C VAL A 494 11.56 2.07 -6.74
N VAL A 495 12.43 1.08 -6.73
CA VAL A 495 12.40 -0.05 -5.79
C VAL A 495 13.62 0.05 -4.89
N CYS A 496 13.46 -0.15 -3.59
CA CYS A 496 14.57 -0.15 -2.64
C CYS A 496 14.74 -1.52 -2.00
N ILE A 497 16.00 -1.87 -1.72
CA ILE A 497 16.36 -3.01 -0.89
C ILE A 497 17.09 -2.49 0.33
N LEU A 498 16.55 -2.80 1.50
CA LEU A 498 17.14 -2.46 2.79
C LEU A 498 17.76 -3.70 3.42
N ASP A 499 18.94 -3.54 3.99
CA ASP A 499 19.58 -4.55 4.82
C ASP A 499 19.09 -4.42 6.27
N PHE A 500 18.58 -5.53 6.82
CA PHE A 500 18.04 -5.57 8.19
C PHE A 500 18.93 -6.35 9.14
N ARG A 501 20.18 -6.60 8.84
CA ARG A 501 21.08 -7.27 9.78
C ARG A 501 21.20 -6.42 11.05
N MET A 502 20.88 -7.02 12.19
CA MET A 502 21.08 -6.43 13.51
C MET A 502 22.44 -6.82 14.08
#